data_5654af0cb3f0b12f0bba91baa46f9661
#
_entry.id   5654af0cb3f0b12f0bba91baa46f9661
#
_cell.length_a   1.000
_cell.length_b   1.000
_cell.length_c   1.000
_cell.angle_alpha   90.00
_cell.angle_beta   90.00
_cell.angle_gamma   90.00
#
_symmetry.space_group_name_H-M   'P 1'
#
loop_
_entity.id
_entity.type
_entity.pdbx_description
1 polymer ?
#
loop_
_entity_poly.entity_id
_entity_poly.type
_entity_poly.pdbx_seq_one_letter_code
_entity_poly.pdbx_strand_id
1 'polypeptide(L)' 'DKEITSLLEKRLTIALDVAKYKIQDNMDVLDSDRERQVIEKCIGYLKNEKYAESIEKIYIQIMDASKEMQKEYIKNI' A
#
# COMPACT_ATOMS: atom_id res chain seq x y z
N ASP A 1 -11.21 -8.85 -12.91
CA ASP A 1 -9.84 -8.30 -12.97
C ASP A 1 -9.81 -6.82 -13.33
N LYS A 2 -10.72 -6.36 -14.16
CA LYS A 2 -10.82 -4.94 -14.48
C LYS A 2 -11.08 -4.09 -13.23
N GLU A 3 -11.95 -4.55 -12.36
CA GLU A 3 -12.26 -3.84 -11.13
C GLU A 3 -11.07 -3.82 -10.17
N ILE A 4 -10.38 -4.96 -10.05
CA ILE A 4 -9.19 -5.05 -9.20
C ILE A 4 -8.12 -4.09 -9.71
N THR A 5 -7.88 -4.07 -11.01
CA THR A 5 -6.88 -3.19 -11.63
C THR A 5 -7.22 -1.72 -11.38
N SER A 6 -8.49 -1.36 -11.54
CA SER A 6 -8.94 0.02 -11.30
C SER A 6 -8.72 0.44 -9.84
N LEU A 7 -9.02 -0.45 -8.90
CA LEU A 7 -8.82 -0.17 -7.47
C LEU A 7 -7.34 -0.07 -7.11
N LEU A 8 -6.50 -0.91 -7.70
CA LEU A 8 -5.05 -0.85 -7.51
C LEU A 8 -4.49 0.46 -8.06
N GLU A 9 -4.97 0.92 -9.21
CA GLU A 9 -4.56 2.19 -9.80
C GLU A 9 -4.87 3.36 -8.86
N LYS A 10 -6.08 3.36 -8.30
CA LYS A 10 -6.47 4.38 -7.32
C LYS A 10 -5.57 4.34 -6.09
N ARG A 11 -5.27 3.15 -5.62
CA ARG A 11 -4.40 2.97 -4.46
C ARG A 11 -3.00 3.51 -4.72
N LEU A 12 -2.44 3.22 -5.90
CA LEU A 12 -1.12 3.71 -6.27
C LEU A 12 -1.11 5.23 -6.45
N THR A 13 -2.19 5.81 -6.99
CA THR A 13 -2.32 7.26 -7.11
C THR A 13 -2.29 7.92 -5.73
N ILE A 14 -3.00 7.35 -4.76
CA ILE A 14 -3.01 7.85 -3.38
C ILE A 14 -1.62 7.70 -2.77
N ALA A 15 -0.93 6.60 -3.04
CA ALA A 15 0.43 6.37 -2.54
C ALA A 15 1.40 7.46 -3.03
N LEU A 16 1.28 7.88 -4.29
CA LEU A 16 2.09 8.97 -4.83
C LEU A 16 1.77 10.30 -4.17
N ASP A 17 0.49 10.57 -3.93
CA ASP A 17 0.08 11.80 -3.23
C ASP A 17 0.64 11.83 -1.81
N VAL A 18 0.62 10.69 -1.12
CA VAL A 18 1.21 10.57 0.22
C VAL A 18 2.71 10.83 0.17
N ALA A 19 3.41 10.32 -0.85
CA ALA A 19 4.83 10.56 -1.01
C ALA A 19 5.14 12.05 -1.16
N LYS A 20 4.34 12.76 -1.96
CA LYS A 20 4.48 14.21 -2.14
C LYS A 20 4.32 14.94 -0.81
N TYR A 21 3.33 14.57 -0.03
CA TYR A 21 3.06 15.15 1.27
C TYR A 21 4.24 14.89 2.23
N LYS A 22 4.73 13.66 2.28
CA LYS A 22 5.81 13.28 3.18
C LYS A 22 7.12 14.00 2.86
N ILE A 23 7.40 14.23 1.58
CA ILE A 23 8.56 15.01 1.17
C ILE A 23 8.48 16.43 1.73
N GLN A 24 7.32 17.07 1.58
CA GLN A 24 7.08 18.43 2.06
C GLN A 24 7.31 18.54 3.55
N ASP A 25 6.87 17.56 4.32
CA ASP A 25 6.97 17.57 5.77
C ASP A 25 8.20 16.83 6.29
N ASN A 26 9.09 16.44 5.39
CA ASN A 26 10.33 15.74 5.75
C ASN A 26 10.06 14.43 6.51
N MET A 27 8.98 13.74 6.17
CA MET A 27 8.59 12.48 6.81
C MET A 27 9.12 11.29 6.02
N ASP A 28 9.35 10.18 6.73
CA ASP A 28 9.75 8.92 6.10
C ASP A 28 8.56 8.26 5.41
N VAL A 29 8.79 7.67 4.23
CA VAL A 29 7.76 6.92 3.50
C VAL A 29 7.56 5.51 4.08
N LEU A 30 8.54 5.00 4.83
CA LEU A 30 8.45 3.67 5.44
C LEU A 30 7.77 3.75 6.79
N ASP A 31 6.69 2.98 6.95
CA ASP A 31 5.95 2.90 8.21
C ASP A 31 5.45 1.47 8.38
N SER A 32 6.30 0.62 8.96
CA SER A 32 6.02 -0.81 9.14
C SER A 32 4.81 -1.06 10.04
N ASP A 33 4.64 -0.23 11.07
CA ASP A 33 3.52 -0.38 12.00
C ASP A 33 2.19 -0.10 11.30
N ARG A 34 2.15 0.96 10.49
CA ARG A 34 0.97 1.31 9.73
C ARG A 34 0.64 0.22 8.71
N GLU A 35 1.66 -0.30 8.02
CA GLU A 35 1.46 -1.38 7.05
C GLU A 35 0.84 -2.61 7.71
N ARG A 36 1.34 -2.97 8.88
CA ARG A 36 0.81 -4.11 9.64
C ARG A 36 -0.64 -3.87 10.04
N GLN A 37 -0.96 -2.68 10.51
CA GLN A 37 -2.32 -2.32 10.88
C GLN A 37 -3.28 -2.42 9.70
N VAL A 38 -2.86 -1.96 8.52
CA VAL A 38 -3.68 -2.03 7.31
C VAL A 38 -3.93 -3.48 6.92
N ILE A 39 -2.91 -4.33 6.96
CA ILE A 39 -3.05 -5.74 6.63
C ILE A 39 -4.02 -6.44 7.58
N GLU A 40 -3.87 -6.20 8.88
CA GLU A 40 -4.76 -6.78 9.88
C GLU A 40 -6.20 -6.35 9.69
N LYS A 41 -6.41 -5.08 9.37
CA LYS A 41 -7.74 -4.54 9.10
C LYS A 41 -8.35 -5.21 7.86
N CYS A 42 -7.56 -5.38 6.81
CA CYS A 42 -8.04 -6.00 5.57
C CYS A 42 -8.39 -7.47 5.78
N ILE A 43 -7.61 -8.18 6.57
CA ILE A 43 -7.92 -9.56 6.94
C ILE A 43 -9.25 -9.61 7.71
N GLY A 44 -9.48 -8.62 8.57
CA GLY A 44 -10.72 -8.52 9.34
C GLY A 44 -11.97 -8.34 8.48
N TYR A 45 -11.84 -7.86 7.25
CA TYR A 45 -12.97 -7.72 6.33
C TYR A 45 -13.37 -9.03 5.67
N LEU A 46 -12.52 -10.06 5.76
CA LEU A 46 -12.81 -11.35 5.12
C LEU A 46 -13.99 -12.02 5.78
N LYS A 47 -14.88 -12.59 4.94
CA LYS A 47 -15.98 -13.41 5.40
C LYS A 47 -15.56 -14.86 5.66
N ASN A 48 -14.45 -15.27 5.05
CA ASN A 48 -13.90 -16.61 5.18
C ASN A 48 -12.42 -16.52 5.56
N GLU A 49 -12.10 -16.90 6.78
CA GLU A 49 -10.74 -16.83 7.32
C GLU A 49 -9.75 -17.74 6.59
N LYS A 50 -10.25 -18.70 5.85
CA LYS A 50 -9.42 -19.57 5.02
C LYS A 50 -8.51 -18.80 4.08
N TYR A 51 -8.93 -17.60 3.67
CA TYR A 51 -8.18 -16.78 2.73
C TYR A 51 -7.22 -15.79 3.38
N ALA A 52 -7.14 -15.77 4.71
CA ALA A 52 -6.36 -14.77 5.43
C ALA A 52 -4.89 -14.77 5.04
N GLU A 53 -4.26 -15.95 4.98
CA GLU A 53 -2.85 -16.05 4.64
C GLU A 53 -2.57 -15.55 3.23
N SER A 54 -3.42 -15.93 2.28
CA SER A 54 -3.28 -15.49 0.89
C SER A 54 -3.45 -13.98 0.75
N ILE A 55 -4.45 -13.42 1.44
CA ILE A 55 -4.69 -11.98 1.43
C ILE A 55 -3.50 -11.22 2.04
N GLU A 56 -2.94 -11.72 3.13
CA GLU A 56 -1.76 -11.11 3.73
C GLU A 56 -0.60 -11.05 2.73
N LYS A 57 -0.33 -12.15 2.04
CA LYS A 57 0.74 -12.20 1.03
C LYS A 57 0.52 -11.20 -0.09
N ILE A 58 -0.73 -11.08 -0.56
CA ILE A 58 -1.08 -10.15 -1.63
C ILE A 58 -0.86 -8.71 -1.17
N TYR A 59 -1.31 -8.36 0.04
CA TYR A 59 -1.16 -7.00 0.55
C TYR A 59 0.30 -6.63 0.80
N ILE A 60 1.12 -7.57 1.23
CA ILE A 60 2.55 -7.32 1.36
C ILE A 60 3.14 -6.90 0.01
N GLN A 61 2.77 -7.58 -1.08
CA GLN A 61 3.25 -7.25 -2.41
C GLN A 61 2.70 -5.91 -2.90
N ILE A 62 1.44 -5.62 -2.62
CA ILE A 62 0.84 -4.32 -2.95
C ILE A 62 1.63 -3.20 -2.27
N MET A 63 1.94 -3.36 -1.00
CA MET A 63 2.66 -2.35 -0.24
C MET A 63 4.10 -2.20 -0.70
N ASP A 64 4.76 -3.30 -1.04
CA ASP A 64 6.10 -3.26 -1.59
C ASP A 64 6.13 -2.50 -2.92
N ALA A 65 5.18 -2.77 -3.80
CA ALA A 65 5.06 -2.05 -5.08
C ALA A 65 4.82 -0.55 -4.85
N SER A 66 3.96 -0.21 -3.90
CA SER A 66 3.68 1.19 -3.55
C SER A 66 4.93 1.90 -3.06
N LYS A 67 5.70 1.23 -2.18
CA LYS A 67 6.95 1.80 -1.65
C LYS A 67 7.98 2.01 -2.76
N GLU A 68 8.08 1.08 -3.68
CA GLU A 68 9.00 1.22 -4.81
C GLU A 68 8.64 2.44 -5.66
N MET A 69 7.36 2.64 -5.95
CA MET A 69 6.90 3.81 -6.69
C MET A 69 7.19 5.11 -5.95
N GLN A 70 6.97 5.11 -4.64
CA GLN A 70 7.23 6.29 -3.82
C GLN A 70 8.71 6.64 -3.80
N LYS A 71 9.58 5.65 -3.66
CA LYS A 71 11.03 5.84 -3.68
C LYS A 71 11.50 6.35 -5.04
N GLU A 72 10.96 5.82 -6.11
CA GLU A 72 11.31 6.26 -7.46
C GLU A 72 10.89 7.71 -7.69
N TYR A 73 9.71 8.09 -7.22
CA TYR A 73 9.23 9.47 -7.29
C TYR A 73 10.18 10.42 -6.55
N ILE A 74 10.56 10.05 -5.33
CA ILE A 74 11.46 10.87 -4.49
C ILE A 74 12.82 11.02 -5.17
N LYS A 75 13.33 9.94 -5.74
CA LYS A 75 14.64 9.94 -6.39
C LYS A 75 14.71 10.89 -7.58
N ASN A 76 13.60 11.13 -8.26
CA ASN A 76 13.54 11.89 -9.50
C ASN A 76 13.14 13.37 -9.33
N ILE A 77 13.05 13.86 -8.11
CA ILE A 77 12.72 15.27 -7.87
C ILE A 77 13.95 16.11 -7.51
#